data_306f19b30d605bb478b03dda8335ea7d
#
_entry.id   306f19b30d605bb478b03dda8335ea7d
#
_cell.length_a   1.000
_cell.length_b   1.000
_cell.length_c   1.000
_cell.angle_alpha   90.00
_cell.angle_beta   90.00
_cell.angle_gamma   90.00
#
_symmetry.space_group_name_H-M   'P 1'
#
loop_
_entity.id
_entity.type
_entity.pdbx_description
1 polymer ?
#
loop_
_entity_poly.entity_id
_entity_poly.type
_entity_poly.pdbx_seq_one_letter_code
_entity_poly.pdbx_strand_id
1 'polypeptide(L)'
;MLDRLAIIIPAYKANFLAAALDSIAEQTCQEFTLYIGDDCSPYDLECIVNQYKNKINLVYKRFNTNLGGTDLVAQWERCVDMNQGEKWLWLFSDDDIMEKNCVEEFYNTIQKEPKAGLVHFNVSGLFGEDERERVFPLFQDYINTKDFVDEKLKGNLVSFVVEFVVRRDVFYDSNRFEKFDLAWGSDFVSWIKFSKRADGIFTCKNSKVKWRSSGENISTDDRNEIVVRKLKAFIEFMYWIYCHSRIQKYGHPFFYSKSVFGELIRRKHLLSHGQFVNVLFLALRKFGFQMFPIIIDGLKYLSYRKNL
;
A
#
# COMPACT_ATOMS: atom_id res chain seq x y z
N MET A 1 -11.40 -24.95 -13.96
CA MET A 1 -11.94 -23.66 -13.50
C MET A 1 -11.03 -22.60 -14.06
N LEU A 2 -11.57 -21.63 -14.80
CA LEU A 2 -10.79 -20.49 -15.27
C LEU A 2 -10.22 -19.74 -14.05
N ASP A 3 -8.97 -19.33 -14.12
CA ASP A 3 -8.29 -18.55 -13.09
C ASP A 3 -8.87 -17.12 -13.04
N ARG A 4 -10.09 -16.95 -12.52
CA ARG A 4 -10.81 -15.68 -12.52
C ARG A 4 -10.14 -14.65 -11.62
N LEU A 5 -10.16 -13.40 -12.09
CA LEU A 5 -9.64 -12.23 -11.39
C LEU A 5 -10.78 -11.40 -10.80
N ALA A 6 -10.70 -11.05 -9.51
CA ALA A 6 -11.50 -10.01 -8.89
C ALA A 6 -10.67 -8.74 -8.80
N ILE A 7 -11.10 -7.65 -9.43
CA ILE A 7 -10.61 -6.29 -9.19
C ILE A 7 -11.52 -5.68 -8.15
N ILE A 8 -10.97 -5.10 -7.08
CA ILE A 8 -11.72 -4.67 -5.89
C ILE A 8 -11.37 -3.22 -5.58
N ILE A 9 -12.35 -2.34 -5.61
CA ILE A 9 -12.21 -0.91 -5.31
C ILE A 9 -12.95 -0.57 -4.02
N PRO A 10 -12.24 -0.30 -2.92
CA PRO A 10 -12.80 0.43 -1.78
C PRO A 10 -12.99 1.89 -2.20
N ALA A 11 -14.23 2.29 -2.49
CA ALA A 11 -14.54 3.60 -3.05
C ALA A 11 -15.06 4.56 -1.99
N TYR A 12 -14.58 5.80 -2.02
CA TYR A 12 -15.04 6.91 -1.17
C TYR A 12 -14.99 8.24 -1.89
N LYS A 13 -13.98 8.46 -2.75
CA LYS A 13 -13.76 9.70 -3.49
C LYS A 13 -14.50 9.64 -4.84
N ALA A 14 -15.07 10.77 -5.27
CA ALA A 14 -15.76 10.89 -6.55
C ALA A 14 -14.86 11.42 -7.67
N ASN A 15 -13.89 12.29 -7.32
CA ASN A 15 -13.17 13.15 -8.27
C ASN A 15 -12.46 12.37 -9.39
N PHE A 16 -11.91 11.21 -9.09
CA PHE A 16 -11.14 10.41 -10.04
C PHE A 16 -11.77 9.04 -10.34
N LEU A 17 -12.90 8.71 -9.70
CA LEU A 17 -13.54 7.41 -9.86
C LEU A 17 -13.89 7.10 -11.32
N ALA A 18 -14.40 8.08 -12.07
CA ALA A 18 -14.70 7.88 -13.48
C ALA A 18 -13.44 7.52 -14.28
N ALA A 19 -12.32 8.22 -14.06
CA ALA A 19 -11.05 7.92 -14.75
C ALA A 19 -10.50 6.53 -14.39
N ALA A 20 -10.63 6.12 -13.12
CA ALA A 20 -10.27 4.77 -12.69
C ALA A 20 -11.14 3.72 -13.40
N LEU A 21 -12.46 3.93 -13.45
CA LEU A 21 -13.40 3.03 -14.11
C LEU A 21 -13.23 2.99 -15.62
N ASP A 22 -12.90 4.10 -16.28
CA ASP A 22 -12.57 4.14 -17.72
C ASP A 22 -11.35 3.26 -17.99
N SER A 23 -10.28 3.35 -17.18
CA SER A 23 -9.08 2.55 -17.35
C SER A 23 -9.34 1.03 -17.21
N ILE A 24 -10.29 0.66 -16.36
CA ILE A 24 -10.72 -0.74 -16.16
C ILE A 24 -11.64 -1.18 -17.30
N ALA A 25 -12.56 -0.33 -17.74
CA ALA A 25 -13.47 -0.66 -18.84
C ALA A 25 -12.76 -0.81 -20.18
N GLU A 26 -11.62 -0.11 -20.37
CA GLU A 26 -10.80 -0.16 -21.59
C GLU A 26 -9.77 -1.29 -21.62
N GLN A 27 -9.79 -2.22 -20.65
CA GLN A 27 -8.86 -3.35 -20.66
C GLN A 27 -9.03 -4.24 -21.90
N THR A 28 -7.93 -4.63 -22.55
CA THR A 28 -7.91 -5.52 -23.72
C THR A 28 -8.45 -6.92 -23.41
N CYS A 29 -8.29 -7.37 -22.17
CA CYS A 29 -8.86 -8.60 -21.65
C CYS A 29 -9.93 -8.29 -20.59
N GLN A 30 -11.16 -8.75 -20.80
CA GLN A 30 -12.32 -8.52 -19.92
C GLN A 30 -12.63 -9.71 -18.98
N GLU A 31 -11.69 -10.63 -18.80
CA GLU A 31 -11.88 -11.84 -17.98
C GLU A 31 -11.71 -11.53 -16.47
N PHE A 32 -12.49 -10.59 -15.95
CA PHE A 32 -12.52 -10.21 -14.53
C PHE A 32 -13.92 -9.85 -14.07
N THR A 33 -14.09 -9.78 -12.76
CA THR A 33 -15.25 -9.14 -12.10
C THR A 33 -14.75 -7.95 -11.30
N LEU A 34 -15.37 -6.78 -11.53
CA LEU A 34 -15.08 -5.58 -10.74
C LEU A 34 -16.04 -5.49 -9.56
N TYR A 35 -15.50 -5.39 -8.35
CA TYR A 35 -16.23 -5.18 -7.11
C TYR A 35 -15.97 -3.76 -6.59
N ILE A 36 -17.01 -2.97 -6.42
CA ILE A 36 -16.91 -1.61 -5.88
C ILE A 36 -17.65 -1.56 -4.55
N GLY A 37 -16.91 -1.35 -3.47
CA GLY A 37 -17.44 -1.20 -2.13
C GLY A 37 -17.45 0.27 -1.70
N ASP A 38 -18.59 0.95 -1.88
CA ASP A 38 -18.80 2.34 -1.46
C ASP A 38 -18.85 2.44 0.07
N ASP A 39 -17.88 3.13 0.65
CA ASP A 39 -17.67 3.31 2.08
C ASP A 39 -18.59 4.37 2.70
N CYS A 40 -19.87 4.35 2.36
CA CYS A 40 -20.83 5.39 2.77
C CYS A 40 -20.34 6.78 2.35
N SER A 41 -19.89 6.92 1.11
CA SER A 41 -19.39 8.17 0.55
C SER A 41 -20.43 9.31 0.68
N PRO A 42 -20.01 10.55 0.94
CA PRO A 42 -20.90 11.70 0.90
C PRO A 42 -21.32 12.07 -0.55
N TYR A 43 -20.68 11.45 -1.55
CA TYR A 43 -20.95 11.68 -2.97
C TYR A 43 -21.86 10.58 -3.53
N ASP A 44 -22.53 10.87 -4.64
CA ASP A 44 -23.34 9.90 -5.39
C ASP A 44 -22.43 9.08 -6.32
N LEU A 45 -21.70 8.11 -5.74
CA LEU A 45 -20.83 7.21 -6.51
C LEU A 45 -21.64 6.25 -7.37
N GLU A 46 -22.89 5.93 -6.97
CA GLU A 46 -23.74 5.02 -7.74
C GLU A 46 -24.10 5.61 -9.12
N CYS A 47 -24.33 6.90 -9.22
CA CYS A 47 -24.58 7.59 -10.48
C CYS A 47 -23.38 7.42 -11.44
N ILE A 48 -22.13 7.55 -10.94
CA ILE A 48 -20.93 7.33 -11.74
C ILE A 48 -20.82 5.88 -12.17
N VAL A 49 -20.94 4.93 -11.23
CA VAL A 49 -20.78 3.49 -11.45
C VAL A 49 -21.82 2.94 -12.44
N ASN A 50 -23.06 3.46 -12.42
CA ASN A 50 -24.12 3.01 -13.30
C ASN A 50 -23.79 3.19 -14.80
N GLN A 51 -22.91 4.11 -15.16
CA GLN A 51 -22.47 4.32 -16.56
C GLN A 51 -21.60 3.17 -17.09
N TYR A 52 -21.12 2.29 -16.22
CA TYR A 52 -20.23 1.16 -16.56
C TYR A 52 -20.91 -0.21 -16.47
N LYS A 53 -22.11 -0.33 -15.92
CA LYS A 53 -22.83 -1.61 -15.73
C LYS A 53 -23.03 -2.42 -17.01
N ASN A 54 -23.10 -1.76 -18.17
CA ASN A 54 -23.25 -2.42 -19.47
C ASN A 54 -21.91 -2.58 -20.20
N LYS A 55 -20.80 -2.11 -19.64
CA LYS A 55 -19.48 -2.15 -20.27
C LYS A 55 -18.61 -3.27 -19.71
N ILE A 56 -18.74 -3.55 -18.42
CA ILE A 56 -17.92 -4.53 -17.68
C ILE A 56 -18.77 -5.32 -16.69
N ASN A 57 -18.30 -6.52 -16.34
CA ASN A 57 -18.91 -7.31 -15.27
C ASN A 57 -18.63 -6.64 -13.92
N LEU A 58 -19.65 -6.03 -13.31
CA LEU A 58 -19.51 -5.14 -12.16
C LEU A 58 -20.54 -5.44 -11.08
N VAL A 59 -20.06 -5.47 -9.84
CA VAL A 59 -20.86 -5.57 -8.61
C VAL A 59 -20.61 -4.31 -7.77
N TYR A 60 -21.65 -3.53 -7.53
CA TYR A 60 -21.60 -2.36 -6.67
C TYR A 60 -22.37 -2.60 -5.37
N LYS A 61 -21.77 -2.22 -4.25
CA LYS A 61 -22.39 -2.28 -2.93
C LYS A 61 -22.05 -1.03 -2.14
N ARG A 62 -23.07 -0.26 -1.75
CA ARG A 62 -22.92 0.82 -0.77
C ARG A 62 -23.06 0.25 0.64
N PHE A 63 -22.10 0.52 1.49
CA PHE A 63 -22.15 0.18 2.92
C PHE A 63 -22.87 1.25 3.73
N ASN A 64 -23.44 0.85 4.87
CA ASN A 64 -24.23 1.77 5.71
C ASN A 64 -23.37 2.71 6.56
N THR A 65 -22.07 2.45 6.68
CA THR A 65 -21.16 3.22 7.54
C THR A 65 -19.82 3.43 6.85
N ASN A 66 -19.23 4.61 7.06
CA ASN A 66 -17.85 4.88 6.68
C ASN A 66 -16.91 4.16 7.67
N LEU A 67 -16.33 3.06 7.23
CA LEU A 67 -15.37 2.28 8.01
C LEU A 67 -13.94 2.74 7.77
N GLY A 68 -13.59 3.11 6.55
CA GLY A 68 -12.25 3.55 6.18
C GLY A 68 -11.80 4.82 6.90
N GLY A 69 -12.72 5.67 7.32
CA GLY A 69 -12.43 6.83 8.16
C GLY A 69 -11.86 6.49 9.53
N THR A 70 -12.11 5.29 10.04
CA THR A 70 -11.63 4.80 11.34
C THR A 70 -10.65 3.63 11.19
N ASP A 71 -10.90 2.74 10.23
CA ASP A 71 -10.15 1.51 10.00
C ASP A 71 -10.11 1.17 8.50
N LEU A 72 -9.14 1.75 7.82
CA LEU A 72 -9.00 1.59 6.36
C LEU A 72 -8.72 0.14 5.96
N VAL A 73 -7.96 -0.60 6.76
CA VAL A 73 -7.68 -2.02 6.45
C VAL A 73 -8.95 -2.86 6.55
N ALA A 74 -9.79 -2.61 7.55
CA ALA A 74 -11.08 -3.29 7.64
C ALA A 74 -12.02 -2.93 6.48
N GLN A 75 -11.94 -1.70 5.94
CA GLN A 75 -12.64 -1.32 4.72
C GLN A 75 -12.12 -2.11 3.50
N TRP A 76 -10.82 -2.26 3.35
CA TRP A 76 -10.24 -3.10 2.30
C TRP A 76 -10.77 -4.53 2.39
N GLU A 77 -10.71 -5.12 3.59
CA GLU A 77 -11.10 -6.52 3.81
C GLU A 77 -12.58 -6.76 3.55
N ARG A 78 -13.49 -5.86 3.99
CA ARG A 78 -14.92 -6.05 3.68
C ARG A 78 -15.24 -5.88 2.19
N CYS A 79 -14.42 -5.10 1.45
CA CYS A 79 -14.54 -5.03 0.00
C CYS A 79 -14.00 -6.32 -0.66
N VAL A 80 -12.88 -6.86 -0.16
CA VAL A 80 -12.37 -8.16 -0.59
C VAL A 80 -13.41 -9.27 -0.36
N ASP A 81 -14.13 -9.24 0.76
CA ASP A 81 -15.18 -10.23 1.08
C ASP A 81 -16.40 -10.17 0.16
N MET A 82 -16.49 -9.18 -0.75
CA MET A 82 -17.52 -9.16 -1.79
C MET A 82 -17.23 -10.16 -2.92
N ASN A 83 -15.98 -10.67 -3.05
CA ASN A 83 -15.59 -11.62 -4.10
C ASN A 83 -16.44 -12.90 -4.05
N GLN A 84 -16.70 -13.50 -5.21
CA GLN A 84 -17.56 -14.69 -5.35
C GLN A 84 -16.75 -15.99 -5.58
N GLY A 85 -15.50 -16.00 -5.13
CA GLY A 85 -14.63 -17.17 -5.20
C GLY A 85 -13.62 -17.12 -6.34
N GLU A 86 -13.34 -15.94 -6.87
CA GLU A 86 -12.26 -15.72 -7.82
C GLU A 86 -10.93 -16.20 -7.23
N LYS A 87 -10.07 -16.75 -8.08
CA LYS A 87 -8.77 -17.30 -7.66
C LYS A 87 -7.76 -16.21 -7.34
N TRP A 88 -7.91 -15.02 -7.94
CA TRP A 88 -7.00 -13.91 -7.81
C TRP A 88 -7.73 -12.65 -7.35
N LEU A 89 -7.10 -11.89 -6.46
CA LEU A 89 -7.63 -10.70 -5.82
C LEU A 89 -6.69 -9.53 -6.10
N TRP A 90 -7.20 -8.48 -6.71
CA TRP A 90 -6.49 -7.24 -6.99
C TRP A 90 -7.16 -6.09 -6.25
N LEU A 91 -6.59 -5.67 -5.13
CA LEU A 91 -7.05 -4.46 -4.45
C LEU A 91 -6.56 -3.24 -5.22
N PHE A 92 -7.48 -2.52 -5.82
CA PHE A 92 -7.24 -1.32 -6.60
C PHE A 92 -7.78 -0.09 -5.87
N SER A 93 -7.63 1.12 -6.43
CA SER A 93 -8.04 2.37 -5.80
C SER A 93 -9.08 3.13 -6.66
N ASP A 94 -9.83 4.01 -6.02
CA ASP A 94 -10.82 4.87 -6.67
C ASP A 94 -10.21 6.10 -7.37
N ASP A 95 -8.87 6.26 -7.35
CA ASP A 95 -8.17 7.40 -7.96
C ASP A 95 -6.96 7.00 -8.84
N ASP A 96 -6.66 5.71 -8.96
CA ASP A 96 -5.52 5.21 -9.73
C ASP A 96 -5.93 4.70 -11.12
N ILE A 97 -4.96 4.48 -11.98
CA ILE A 97 -5.18 4.10 -13.38
C ILE A 97 -4.36 2.87 -13.74
N MET A 98 -4.93 1.93 -14.47
CA MET A 98 -4.19 0.83 -15.08
C MET A 98 -4.02 1.04 -16.60
N GLU A 99 -2.89 0.61 -17.15
CA GLU A 99 -2.70 0.58 -18.59
C GLU A 99 -3.65 -0.45 -19.25
N LYS A 100 -3.98 -0.24 -20.51
CA LYS A 100 -5.03 -1.00 -21.22
C LYS A 100 -4.82 -2.52 -21.29
N ASN A 101 -3.59 -2.98 -21.13
CA ASN A 101 -3.22 -4.40 -21.23
C ASN A 101 -2.87 -5.03 -19.86
N CYS A 102 -3.19 -4.39 -18.74
CA CYS A 102 -2.84 -4.92 -17.42
C CYS A 102 -3.46 -6.30 -17.15
N VAL A 103 -4.73 -6.48 -17.44
CA VAL A 103 -5.40 -7.77 -17.21
C VAL A 103 -4.85 -8.86 -18.15
N GLU A 104 -4.58 -8.55 -19.40
CA GLU A 104 -3.95 -9.46 -20.36
C GLU A 104 -2.56 -9.89 -19.90
N GLU A 105 -1.71 -8.93 -19.51
CA GLU A 105 -0.35 -9.21 -19.02
C GLU A 105 -0.35 -9.96 -17.69
N PHE A 106 -1.33 -9.73 -16.83
CA PHE A 106 -1.53 -10.55 -15.64
C PHE A 106 -1.74 -12.03 -16.04
N TYR A 107 -2.66 -12.32 -16.96
CA TYR A 107 -2.91 -13.69 -17.39
C TYR A 107 -1.71 -14.31 -18.12
N ASN A 108 -1.02 -13.55 -18.95
CA ASN A 108 0.23 -13.97 -19.58
C ASN A 108 1.30 -14.34 -18.55
N THR A 109 1.41 -13.56 -17.47
CA THR A 109 2.38 -13.81 -16.41
C THR A 109 2.07 -15.08 -15.63
N ILE A 110 0.82 -15.29 -15.18
CA ILE A 110 0.47 -16.50 -14.43
C ILE A 110 0.47 -17.77 -15.29
N GLN A 111 0.31 -17.63 -16.60
CA GLN A 111 0.46 -18.76 -17.53
C GLN A 111 1.94 -19.16 -17.67
N LYS A 112 2.85 -18.20 -17.75
CA LYS A 112 4.31 -18.44 -17.82
C LYS A 112 4.86 -18.93 -16.47
N GLU A 113 4.30 -18.42 -15.38
CA GLU A 113 4.73 -18.71 -14.02
C GLU A 113 3.61 -19.34 -13.17
N PRO A 114 3.25 -20.62 -13.44
CA PRO A 114 2.12 -21.27 -12.78
C PRO A 114 2.22 -21.41 -11.27
N LYS A 115 3.44 -21.23 -10.73
CA LYS A 115 3.72 -21.23 -9.27
C LYS A 115 3.46 -19.88 -8.62
N ALA A 116 3.30 -18.81 -9.41
CA ALA A 116 3.06 -17.48 -8.87
C ALA A 116 1.90 -17.49 -7.87
N GLY A 117 2.12 -16.83 -6.73
CA GLY A 117 1.10 -16.60 -5.72
C GLY A 117 0.91 -15.12 -5.41
N LEU A 118 1.89 -14.29 -5.82
CA LEU A 118 1.87 -12.85 -5.74
C LEU A 118 2.47 -12.27 -7.02
N VAL A 119 1.71 -11.45 -7.71
CA VAL A 119 2.10 -10.80 -8.96
C VAL A 119 2.12 -9.29 -8.74
N HIS A 120 3.08 -8.61 -9.34
CA HIS A 120 3.32 -7.18 -9.22
C HIS A 120 3.32 -6.51 -10.58
N PHE A 121 2.87 -5.27 -10.66
CA PHE A 121 3.01 -4.38 -11.81
C PHE A 121 3.99 -3.26 -11.48
N ASN A 122 4.84 -2.86 -12.43
CA ASN A 122 5.61 -1.64 -12.27
C ASN A 122 4.69 -0.43 -12.14
N VAL A 123 5.14 0.59 -11.40
CA VAL A 123 4.33 1.76 -11.06
C VAL A 123 4.97 3.03 -11.62
N SER A 124 4.12 3.95 -12.09
CA SER A 124 4.47 5.36 -12.21
C SER A 124 3.54 6.21 -11.35
N GLY A 125 3.96 7.41 -10.99
CA GLY A 125 3.14 8.35 -10.22
C GLY A 125 2.62 9.47 -11.11
N LEU A 126 1.35 9.89 -10.90
CA LEU A 126 0.76 11.08 -11.49
C LEU A 126 0.75 12.20 -10.44
N PHE A 127 1.36 13.35 -10.76
CA PHE A 127 1.54 14.44 -9.81
C PHE A 127 1.06 15.78 -10.36
N GLY A 128 0.46 16.59 -9.49
CA GLY A 128 -0.05 17.91 -9.82
C GLY A 128 -1.33 17.88 -10.66
N GLU A 129 -1.88 19.08 -10.94
CA GLU A 129 -3.10 19.24 -11.74
C GLU A 129 -2.89 18.85 -13.21
N ASP A 130 -1.67 18.97 -13.71
CA ASP A 130 -1.25 18.57 -15.05
C ASP A 130 -0.86 17.10 -15.18
N GLU A 131 -1.08 16.30 -14.12
CA GLU A 131 -0.83 14.86 -14.07
C GLU A 131 0.55 14.43 -14.61
N ARG A 132 1.60 15.18 -14.26
CA ARG A 132 2.96 14.84 -14.67
C ARG A 132 3.34 13.44 -14.20
N GLU A 133 3.68 12.58 -15.16
CA GLU A 133 4.09 11.21 -14.88
C GLU A 133 5.55 11.17 -14.40
N ARG A 134 5.79 10.49 -13.28
CA ARG A 134 7.11 10.16 -12.77
C ARG A 134 7.27 8.65 -12.68
N VAL A 135 8.28 8.12 -13.34
CA VAL A 135 8.61 6.69 -13.28
C VAL A 135 9.34 6.39 -11.99
N PHE A 136 8.94 5.30 -11.31
CA PHE A 136 9.63 4.75 -10.15
C PHE A 136 10.62 3.65 -10.55
N PRO A 137 11.56 3.26 -9.66
CA PRO A 137 12.46 2.14 -9.91
C PRO A 137 11.70 0.86 -10.25
N LEU A 138 12.17 0.16 -11.28
CA LEU A 138 11.54 -1.06 -11.78
C LEU A 138 11.90 -2.26 -10.90
N PHE A 139 10.93 -3.14 -10.71
CA PHE A 139 11.16 -4.44 -10.10
C PHE A 139 11.82 -5.41 -11.10
N GLN A 140 12.56 -6.39 -10.56
CA GLN A 140 13.05 -7.53 -11.32
C GLN A 140 11.86 -8.45 -11.72
N ASP A 141 12.08 -9.36 -12.68
CA ASP A 141 11.08 -10.35 -13.12
C ASP A 141 10.55 -11.18 -11.96
N TYR A 142 11.45 -11.53 -11.06
CA TYR A 142 11.20 -12.21 -9.82
C TYR A 142 12.07 -11.60 -8.72
N ILE A 143 11.47 -11.41 -7.56
CA ILE A 143 12.18 -11.00 -6.35
C ILE A 143 11.71 -11.84 -5.16
N ASN A 144 12.64 -12.41 -4.42
CA ASN A 144 12.29 -13.13 -3.20
C ASN A 144 11.96 -12.16 -2.06
N THR A 145 11.28 -12.63 -1.03
CA THR A 145 10.83 -11.81 0.11
C THR A 145 11.98 -11.04 0.78
N LYS A 146 13.13 -11.68 0.95
CA LYS A 146 14.28 -11.04 1.62
C LYS A 146 14.79 -9.85 0.81
N ASP A 147 15.00 -10.03 -0.48
CA ASP A 147 15.51 -8.98 -1.36
C ASP A 147 14.49 -7.86 -1.54
N PHE A 148 13.19 -8.18 -1.62
CA PHE A 148 12.11 -7.19 -1.62
C PHE A 148 12.16 -6.29 -0.38
N VAL A 149 12.26 -6.87 0.82
CA VAL A 149 12.36 -6.10 2.07
C VAL A 149 13.65 -5.28 2.09
N ASP A 150 14.77 -5.89 1.71
CA ASP A 150 16.08 -5.23 1.69
C ASP A 150 16.07 -4.00 0.76
N GLU A 151 15.59 -4.16 -0.47
CA GLU A 151 15.57 -3.07 -1.46
C GLU A 151 14.56 -1.97 -1.08
N LYS A 152 13.42 -2.35 -0.52
CA LYS A 152 12.43 -1.40 -0.01
C LYS A 152 12.97 -0.57 1.17
N LEU A 153 13.64 -1.21 2.15
CA LEU A 153 14.23 -0.54 3.30
C LEU A 153 15.42 0.36 2.94
N LYS A 154 16.14 0.06 1.85
CA LYS A 154 17.18 0.93 1.28
C LYS A 154 16.61 2.12 0.51
N GLY A 155 15.32 2.11 0.18
CA GLY A 155 14.68 3.12 -0.68
C GLY A 155 14.94 2.89 -2.18
N ASN A 156 15.43 1.72 -2.58
CA ASN A 156 15.67 1.37 -3.98
C ASN A 156 14.38 0.93 -4.70
N LEU A 157 13.35 0.51 -3.95
CA LEU A 157 12.03 0.16 -4.47
C LEU A 157 10.95 1.00 -3.78
N VAL A 158 9.92 1.33 -4.54
CA VAL A 158 8.70 1.96 -4.05
C VAL A 158 7.56 0.96 -4.24
N SER A 159 6.61 0.91 -3.32
CA SER A 159 5.40 0.12 -3.48
C SER A 159 4.21 0.81 -2.83
N PHE A 160 3.06 0.59 -3.41
CA PHE A 160 1.76 1.05 -2.98
C PHE A 160 0.82 -0.15 -2.81
N VAL A 161 -0.46 0.11 -2.74
CA VAL A 161 -1.48 -0.95 -2.64
C VAL A 161 -1.88 -1.50 -4.01
N VAL A 162 -1.86 -0.66 -5.04
CA VAL A 162 -2.58 -0.88 -6.30
C VAL A 162 -1.87 -1.77 -7.32
N GLU A 163 -0.59 -2.04 -7.13
CA GLU A 163 0.21 -2.78 -8.10
C GLU A 163 0.33 -4.28 -7.82
N PHE A 164 -0.31 -4.78 -6.75
CA PHE A 164 -0.20 -6.20 -6.39
C PHE A 164 -1.49 -6.97 -6.60
N VAL A 165 -1.35 -8.15 -7.22
CA VAL A 165 -2.41 -9.14 -7.37
C VAL A 165 -2.03 -10.39 -6.59
N VAL A 166 -2.84 -10.76 -5.63
CA VAL A 166 -2.57 -11.88 -4.74
C VAL A 166 -3.50 -13.06 -5.03
N ARG A 167 -2.94 -14.28 -5.01
CA ARG A 167 -3.76 -15.47 -5.11
C ARG A 167 -4.57 -15.65 -3.82
N ARG A 168 -5.83 -16.01 -3.98
CA ARG A 168 -6.81 -16.06 -2.88
C ARG A 168 -6.38 -16.95 -1.72
N ASP A 169 -5.80 -18.11 -1.97
CA ASP A 169 -5.26 -18.98 -0.92
C ASP A 169 -4.09 -18.33 -0.17
N VAL A 170 -3.19 -17.65 -0.89
CA VAL A 170 -2.09 -16.89 -0.28
C VAL A 170 -2.63 -15.80 0.65
N PHE A 171 -3.66 -15.07 0.22
CA PHE A 171 -4.29 -14.02 1.02
C PHE A 171 -4.88 -14.58 2.34
N TYR A 172 -5.70 -15.61 2.25
CA TYR A 172 -6.36 -16.17 3.44
C TYR A 172 -5.41 -16.95 4.34
N ASP A 173 -4.50 -17.75 3.78
CA ASP A 173 -3.50 -18.51 4.54
C ASP A 173 -2.47 -17.60 5.23
N SER A 174 -2.28 -16.38 4.74
CA SER A 174 -1.46 -15.36 5.37
C SER A 174 -2.20 -14.55 6.44
N ASN A 175 -3.42 -14.93 6.79
CA ASN A 175 -4.28 -14.19 7.72
C ASN A 175 -4.57 -12.77 7.25
N ARG A 176 -4.94 -12.61 5.97
CA ARG A 176 -5.36 -11.36 5.33
C ARG A 176 -4.32 -10.22 5.45
N PHE A 177 -4.76 -8.96 5.31
CA PHE A 177 -3.87 -7.81 5.46
C PHE A 177 -3.36 -7.66 6.90
N GLU A 178 -2.17 -7.12 7.05
CA GLU A 178 -1.67 -6.67 8.36
C GLU A 178 -2.24 -5.29 8.68
N LYS A 179 -2.57 -5.05 9.93
CA LYS A 179 -3.28 -3.85 10.35
C LYS A 179 -2.42 -2.91 11.16
N PHE A 180 -2.22 -1.71 10.62
CA PHE A 180 -1.65 -0.58 11.34
C PHE A 180 -2.57 0.63 11.23
N ASP A 181 -2.44 1.56 12.15
CA ASP A 181 -3.25 2.79 12.13
C ASP A 181 -3.09 3.55 10.81
N LEU A 182 -4.18 4.09 10.27
CA LEU A 182 -4.25 4.76 8.95
C LEU A 182 -3.83 3.85 7.77
N ALA A 183 -3.79 2.54 7.95
CA ALA A 183 -3.17 1.59 7.01
C ALA A 183 -1.70 1.93 6.69
N TRP A 184 -1.04 2.75 7.49
CA TRP A 184 0.32 3.24 7.25
C TRP A 184 1.35 2.12 7.42
N GLY A 185 1.83 1.59 6.29
CA GLY A 185 2.71 0.43 6.21
C GLY A 185 2.00 -0.93 6.22
N SER A 186 0.65 -0.94 6.27
CA SER A 186 -0.16 -2.17 6.21
C SER A 186 0.03 -2.91 4.89
N ASP A 187 0.09 -2.19 3.79
CA ASP A 187 0.40 -2.69 2.45
C ASP A 187 1.77 -3.37 2.43
N PHE A 188 2.83 -2.66 2.81
CA PHE A 188 4.20 -3.19 2.77
C PHE A 188 4.35 -4.47 3.60
N VAL A 189 3.83 -4.47 4.84
CA VAL A 189 3.91 -5.66 5.71
C VAL A 189 3.05 -6.80 5.15
N SER A 190 1.90 -6.51 4.57
CA SER A 190 1.07 -7.52 3.91
C SER A 190 1.78 -8.15 2.72
N TRP A 191 2.47 -7.35 1.89
CA TRP A 191 3.28 -7.86 0.78
C TRP A 191 4.45 -8.74 1.27
N ILE A 192 5.04 -8.44 2.43
CA ILE A 192 6.03 -9.32 3.07
C ILE A 192 5.39 -10.67 3.44
N LYS A 193 4.22 -10.66 4.08
CA LYS A 193 3.50 -11.89 4.46
C LYS A 193 3.13 -12.72 3.24
N PHE A 194 2.54 -12.07 2.23
CA PHE A 194 2.08 -12.74 1.01
C PHE A 194 3.26 -13.27 0.18
N SER A 195 4.32 -12.49 -0.02
CA SER A 195 5.51 -12.95 -0.74
C SER A 195 6.20 -14.12 -0.05
N LYS A 196 6.22 -14.15 1.27
CA LYS A 196 6.75 -15.29 2.03
C LYS A 196 5.93 -16.56 1.82
N ARG A 197 4.60 -16.45 1.74
CA ARG A 197 3.69 -17.57 1.50
C ARG A 197 3.68 -18.01 0.05
N ALA A 198 3.87 -17.07 -0.88
CA ALA A 198 3.89 -17.26 -2.33
C ALA A 198 5.26 -17.63 -2.90
N ASP A 199 6.29 -17.75 -2.05
CA ASP A 199 7.69 -17.97 -2.47
C ASP A 199 8.22 -16.88 -3.41
N GLY A 200 7.90 -15.61 -3.12
CA GLY A 200 8.37 -14.43 -3.84
C GLY A 200 7.29 -13.67 -4.60
N ILE A 201 7.74 -12.74 -5.42
CA ILE A 201 6.91 -11.82 -6.21
C ILE A 201 7.34 -11.92 -7.66
N PHE A 202 6.38 -12.14 -8.57
CA PHE A 202 6.60 -12.13 -10.02
C PHE A 202 6.10 -10.83 -10.62
N THR A 203 6.85 -10.22 -11.54
CA THR A 203 6.53 -8.90 -12.10
C THR A 203 6.00 -8.98 -13.54
N CYS A 204 4.83 -8.39 -13.79
CA CYS A 204 4.34 -8.07 -15.11
C CYS A 204 5.13 -6.88 -15.67
N LYS A 205 5.98 -7.09 -16.69
CA LYS A 205 6.89 -6.06 -17.20
C LYS A 205 6.30 -5.20 -18.30
N ASN A 206 5.37 -5.75 -19.07
CA ASN A 206 4.88 -5.13 -20.31
C ASN A 206 3.68 -4.21 -20.06
N SER A 207 3.32 -4.00 -18.80
CA SER A 207 2.25 -3.11 -18.40
C SER A 207 2.55 -2.52 -17.02
N LYS A 208 1.93 -1.42 -16.70
CA LYS A 208 2.09 -0.72 -15.41
C LYS A 208 0.77 -0.14 -14.92
N VAL A 209 0.73 0.13 -13.64
CA VAL A 209 -0.32 0.94 -13.02
C VAL A 209 0.21 2.33 -12.71
N LYS A 210 -0.68 3.31 -12.65
CA LYS A 210 -0.33 4.71 -12.35
C LYS A 210 -0.99 5.09 -11.03
N TRP A 211 -0.16 5.24 -10.02
CA TRP A 211 -0.58 5.77 -8.73
C TRP A 211 -0.76 7.28 -8.79
N ARG A 212 -1.89 7.78 -8.31
CA ARG A 212 -2.21 9.22 -8.34
C ARG A 212 -1.94 9.88 -6.99
N SER A 213 -1.18 10.98 -7.02
CA SER A 213 -1.09 11.92 -5.89
C SER A 213 -2.26 12.87 -5.97
N SER A 214 -3.43 12.41 -5.53
CA SER A 214 -4.72 13.15 -5.67
C SER A 214 -4.86 14.34 -4.72
N GLY A 215 -3.94 14.53 -3.76
CA GLY A 215 -4.10 15.50 -2.67
C GLY A 215 -5.07 15.04 -1.56
N GLU A 216 -5.88 14.03 -1.83
CA GLU A 216 -6.80 13.41 -0.87
C GLU A 216 -6.24 12.12 -0.24
N ASN A 217 -4.99 11.77 -0.58
CA ASN A 217 -4.32 10.61 -0.02
C ASN A 217 -3.89 10.87 1.43
N ILE A 218 -4.01 9.85 2.28
CA ILE A 218 -3.47 9.90 3.65
C ILE A 218 -1.97 10.26 3.64
N SER A 219 -1.22 9.82 2.62
CA SER A 219 0.23 10.08 2.49
C SER A 219 0.56 11.58 2.46
N THR A 220 -0.28 12.41 1.88
CA THR A 220 -0.09 13.86 1.72
C THR A 220 -0.68 14.70 2.87
N ASP A 221 -1.42 14.08 3.78
CA ASP A 221 -2.04 14.79 4.91
C ASP A 221 -1.00 15.06 6.01
N ASP A 222 -0.59 16.33 6.13
CA ASP A 222 0.40 16.80 7.11
C ASP A 222 -0.24 17.50 8.33
N ARG A 223 -1.56 17.34 8.54
CA ARG A 223 -2.19 17.79 9.78
C ARG A 223 -1.51 17.13 10.98
N ASN A 224 -1.24 17.92 12.00
CA ASN A 224 -0.47 17.51 13.17
C ASN A 224 -0.91 16.17 13.78
N GLU A 225 -2.22 15.97 13.97
CA GLU A 225 -2.78 14.74 14.53
C GLU A 225 -2.52 13.52 13.64
N ILE A 226 -2.63 13.70 12.32
CA ILE A 226 -2.37 12.64 11.33
C ILE A 226 -0.89 12.29 11.29
N VAL A 227 -0.01 13.29 11.37
CA VAL A 227 1.45 13.08 11.44
C VAL A 227 1.84 12.26 12.68
N VAL A 228 1.23 12.55 13.84
CA VAL A 228 1.47 11.77 15.08
C VAL A 228 1.02 10.31 14.88
N ARG A 229 -0.15 10.08 14.28
CA ARG A 229 -0.66 8.73 13.99
C ARG A 229 0.23 7.98 13.00
N LYS A 230 0.65 8.64 11.90
CA LYS A 230 1.61 8.06 10.93
C LYS A 230 2.92 7.65 11.60
N LEU A 231 3.49 8.49 12.46
CA LEU A 231 4.74 8.18 13.17
C LEU A 231 4.59 7.00 14.13
N LYS A 232 3.47 6.91 14.86
CA LYS A 232 3.19 5.76 15.71
C LYS A 232 3.05 4.48 14.89
N ALA A 233 2.28 4.51 13.80
CA ALA A 233 2.14 3.37 12.90
C ALA A 233 3.48 2.98 12.26
N PHE A 234 4.32 3.98 11.89
CA PHE A 234 5.67 3.74 11.38
C PHE A 234 6.54 2.96 12.38
N ILE A 235 6.50 3.34 13.66
CA ILE A 235 7.22 2.63 14.73
C ILE A 235 6.70 1.18 14.85
N GLU A 236 5.38 0.99 14.81
CA GLU A 236 4.77 -0.34 14.95
C GLU A 236 5.13 -1.25 13.79
N PHE A 237 5.01 -0.82 12.53
CA PHE A 237 5.34 -1.68 11.41
C PHE A 237 6.86 -1.93 11.27
N MET A 238 7.71 -0.95 11.57
CA MET A 238 9.16 -1.17 11.61
C MET A 238 9.56 -2.17 12.70
N TYR A 239 8.89 -2.13 13.84
CA TYR A 239 9.07 -3.10 14.91
C TYR A 239 8.56 -4.49 14.49
N TRP A 240 7.42 -4.56 13.79
CA TRP A 240 6.91 -5.80 13.23
C TRP A 240 7.93 -6.43 12.26
N ILE A 241 8.46 -5.65 11.34
CA ILE A 241 9.50 -6.13 10.40
C ILE A 241 10.72 -6.63 11.17
N TYR A 242 11.18 -5.88 12.16
CA TYR A 242 12.30 -6.29 13.02
C TYR A 242 12.06 -7.65 13.69
N CYS A 243 10.87 -7.88 14.22
CA CYS A 243 10.54 -9.13 14.93
C CYS A 243 10.34 -10.33 13.99
N HIS A 244 9.81 -10.11 12.78
CA HIS A 244 9.37 -11.19 11.88
C HIS A 244 10.29 -11.42 10.68
N SER A 245 11.07 -10.43 10.29
CA SER A 245 12.08 -10.61 9.25
C SER A 245 13.36 -11.12 9.88
N ARG A 246 13.65 -12.41 9.78
CA ARG A 246 14.98 -12.98 10.09
C ARG A 246 16.02 -12.57 9.03
N ILE A 247 16.03 -11.30 8.66
CA ILE A 247 16.92 -10.74 7.65
C ILE A 247 18.23 -10.45 8.33
N GLN A 248 19.18 -11.41 8.28
CA GLN A 248 20.44 -11.39 9.02
C GLN A 248 21.30 -10.15 8.74
N LYS A 249 21.20 -9.53 7.56
CA LYS A 249 22.02 -8.36 7.19
C LYS A 249 21.49 -7.05 7.80
N TYR A 250 20.16 -6.91 7.98
CA TYR A 250 19.52 -5.77 8.63
C TYR A 250 18.92 -6.13 9.99
N GLY A 251 19.21 -7.35 10.47
CA GLY A 251 18.71 -7.87 11.74
C GLY A 251 19.24 -7.16 12.98
N HIS A 252 20.12 -6.16 12.81
CA HIS A 252 20.59 -5.40 13.95
C HIS A 252 19.53 -4.33 14.31
N PRO A 253 19.00 -4.33 15.53
CA PRO A 253 18.01 -3.36 16.00
C PRO A 253 18.38 -1.89 15.74
N PHE A 254 19.69 -1.60 15.67
CA PHE A 254 20.24 -0.29 15.37
C PHE A 254 19.79 0.26 14.01
N PHE A 255 19.65 -0.57 12.97
CA PHE A 255 19.18 -0.11 11.66
C PHE A 255 17.74 0.40 11.74
N TYR A 256 16.85 -0.37 12.36
CA TYR A 256 15.44 -0.03 12.50
C TYR A 256 15.24 1.20 13.39
N SER A 257 15.96 1.26 14.53
CA SER A 257 15.91 2.38 15.42
C SER A 257 16.43 3.68 14.77
N LYS A 258 17.48 3.59 13.94
CA LYS A 258 18.00 4.73 13.17
C LYS A 258 16.96 5.23 12.15
N SER A 259 16.28 4.35 11.44
CA SER A 259 15.23 4.71 10.49
C SER A 259 14.05 5.38 11.17
N VAL A 260 13.61 4.82 12.31
CA VAL A 260 12.53 5.40 13.13
C VAL A 260 12.91 6.79 13.66
N PHE A 261 14.11 6.94 14.18
CA PHE A 261 14.58 8.22 14.69
C PHE A 261 14.74 9.25 13.57
N GLY A 262 15.26 8.85 12.42
CA GLY A 262 15.38 9.70 11.24
C GLY A 262 14.03 10.24 10.79
N GLU A 263 13.00 9.39 10.75
CA GLU A 263 11.64 9.80 10.40
C GLU A 263 11.04 10.76 11.45
N LEU A 264 11.28 10.51 12.73
CA LEU A 264 10.84 11.38 13.81
C LEU A 264 11.49 12.78 13.73
N ILE A 265 12.80 12.85 13.47
CA ILE A 265 13.52 14.13 13.31
C ILE A 265 13.06 14.88 12.08
N ARG A 266 12.84 14.19 10.96
CA ARG A 266 12.37 14.80 9.71
C ARG A 266 11.03 15.51 9.89
N ARG A 267 10.12 14.96 10.70
CA ARG A 267 8.79 15.50 10.97
C ARG A 267 8.67 16.31 12.25
N LYS A 268 9.78 16.54 12.97
CA LYS A 268 9.77 17.25 14.26
C LYS A 268 9.10 18.62 14.18
N HIS A 269 9.27 19.33 13.08
CA HIS A 269 8.72 20.67 12.88
C HIS A 269 7.17 20.69 12.82
N LEU A 270 6.55 19.53 12.58
CA LEU A 270 5.10 19.34 12.56
C LEU A 270 4.53 18.91 13.92
N LEU A 271 5.37 18.75 14.96
CA LEU A 271 4.98 18.20 16.26
C LEU A 271 5.13 19.24 17.37
N SER A 272 4.23 19.22 18.32
CA SER A 272 4.46 19.87 19.61
C SER A 272 5.54 19.14 20.40
N HIS A 273 6.15 19.81 21.38
CA HIS A 273 7.19 19.20 22.24
C HIS A 273 6.67 17.93 22.94
N GLY A 274 5.46 17.97 23.51
CA GLY A 274 4.87 16.83 24.19
C GLY A 274 4.60 15.63 23.24
N GLN A 275 4.13 15.91 22.01
CA GLN A 275 3.92 14.88 21.00
C GLN A 275 5.23 14.22 20.57
N PHE A 276 6.28 15.03 20.34
CA PHE A 276 7.61 14.53 20.02
C PHE A 276 8.12 13.58 21.11
N VAL A 277 8.05 14.00 22.38
CA VAL A 277 8.48 13.20 23.54
C VAL A 277 7.68 11.89 23.64
N ASN A 278 6.36 11.95 23.45
CA ASN A 278 5.50 10.76 23.51
C ASN A 278 5.83 9.75 22.40
N VAL A 279 6.05 10.21 21.17
CA VAL A 279 6.43 9.34 20.04
C VAL A 279 7.83 8.77 20.25
N LEU A 280 8.77 9.57 20.72
CA LEU A 280 10.11 9.12 21.08
C LEU A 280 10.08 8.05 22.18
N PHE A 281 9.24 8.23 23.20
CA PHE A 281 9.08 7.25 24.28
C PHE A 281 8.51 5.93 23.76
N LEU A 282 7.54 5.97 22.83
CA LEU A 282 7.04 4.77 22.17
C LEU A 282 8.15 4.02 21.43
N ALA A 283 8.99 4.73 20.67
CA ALA A 283 10.12 4.15 19.97
C ALA A 283 11.14 3.51 20.92
N LEU A 284 11.46 4.21 22.02
CA LEU A 284 12.33 3.68 23.08
C LEU A 284 11.78 2.41 23.71
N ARG A 285 10.48 2.38 23.98
CA ARG A 285 9.80 1.20 24.54
C ARG A 285 9.87 -0.01 23.60
N LYS A 286 9.79 0.20 22.28
CA LYS A 286 9.84 -0.87 21.28
C LYS A 286 11.25 -1.36 21.00
N PHE A 287 12.20 -0.45 20.78
CA PHE A 287 13.56 -0.77 20.36
C PHE A 287 14.60 -0.77 21.51
N GLY A 288 14.19 -0.36 22.73
CA GLY A 288 15.03 -0.40 23.92
C GLY A 288 16.22 0.53 23.89
N PHE A 289 17.27 0.18 24.67
CA PHE A 289 18.50 0.98 24.82
C PHE A 289 19.29 1.18 23.52
N GLN A 290 18.99 0.45 22.48
CA GLN A 290 19.63 0.59 21.17
C GLN A 290 19.29 1.93 20.47
N MET A 291 18.26 2.65 20.97
CA MET A 291 17.97 4.02 20.54
C MET A 291 18.93 5.06 21.16
N PHE A 292 19.61 4.74 22.28
CA PHE A 292 20.42 5.72 23.03
C PHE A 292 21.54 6.39 22.22
N PRO A 293 22.39 5.67 21.47
CA PRO A 293 23.44 6.31 20.68
C PRO A 293 22.87 7.28 19.65
N ILE A 294 21.75 6.92 19.05
CA ILE A 294 21.07 7.68 18.00
C ILE A 294 20.46 8.96 18.57
N ILE A 295 19.89 8.88 19.78
CA ILE A 295 19.33 10.03 20.48
C ILE A 295 20.44 11.02 20.84
N ILE A 296 21.58 10.54 21.34
CA ILE A 296 22.73 11.40 21.68
C ILE A 296 23.24 12.12 20.43
N ASP A 297 23.40 11.43 19.31
CA ASP A 297 23.84 12.04 18.05
C ASP A 297 22.79 13.03 17.50
N GLY A 298 21.51 12.69 17.61
CA GLY A 298 20.40 13.57 17.22
C GLY A 298 20.33 14.84 18.09
N LEU A 299 20.56 14.72 19.40
CA LEU A 299 20.61 15.87 20.31
C LEU A 299 21.81 16.77 20.03
N LYS A 300 22.98 16.21 19.72
CA LYS A 300 24.15 16.97 19.27
C LYS A 300 23.85 17.74 17.98
N TYR A 301 23.23 17.10 16.99
CA TYR A 301 22.84 17.75 15.74
C TYR A 301 21.86 18.92 15.97
N LEU A 302 20.92 18.78 16.89
CA LEU A 302 19.95 19.82 17.25
C LEU A 302 20.58 20.98 18.03
N SER A 303 21.63 20.74 18.85
CA SER A 303 22.37 21.78 19.53
C SER A 303 23.25 22.61 18.58
N TYR A 304 23.83 21.97 17.56
CA TYR A 304 24.60 22.67 16.52
C TYR A 304 23.74 23.63 15.67
N ARG A 305 22.49 23.27 15.36
CA ARG A 305 21.56 24.15 14.60
C ARG A 305 21.02 25.34 15.41
N LYS A 306 21.11 25.35 16.72
CA LYS A 306 20.73 26.52 17.54
C LYS A 306 21.81 27.62 17.58
N ASN A 307 23.00 27.30 17.09
CA ASN A 307 24.15 28.20 17.09
C ASN A 307 24.51 28.75 15.69
N LEU A 308 23.65 28.47 14.69
CA LEU A 308 23.64 29.05 13.35
C LEU A 308 22.34 29.83 13.13
#